data_b1c6dd5b4e9fdafe92cb075ee5e53772
#
_entry.id   b1c6dd5b4e9fdafe92cb075ee5e53772
#
_cell.length_a   1.000
_cell.length_b   1.000
_cell.length_c   1.000
_cell.angle_alpha   90.00
_cell.angle_beta   90.00
_cell.angle_gamma   90.00
#
_symmetry.space_group_name_H-M   'P 1'
#
loop_
_entity.id
_entity.type
_entity.pdbx_description
1 polymer ?
#
loop_
_entity_poly.entity_id
_entity_poly.type
_entity_poly.pdbx_seq_one_letter_code
_entity_poly.pdbx_strand_id
1 'polypeptide(L)'
;MKIIGFDVGTGNIVSANRLEETDEVEVKSLRNMFLPVSKEDLSASDIANTQLDYVEVGDEDDDEGLIAIISEDAFKFSNIFGKEVRRPMQKGVLSTKDIDAMDIMTLMIEKMVGKTKDGYCVYSVPAQAVDVDIPPVLYHEKIFGKIFETLGYKSKPMNEAMSIIFSECEKES
;
A
#
# COMPACT_ATOMS: atom_id res chain seq x y z
N MET A 1 -18.30 4.52 11.96
CA MET A 1 -17.66 5.01 10.71
C MET A 1 -16.16 4.79 10.84
N LYS A 2 -15.54 4.07 9.91
CA LYS A 2 -14.10 3.78 9.98
C LYS A 2 -13.28 4.99 9.51
N ILE A 3 -12.36 5.47 10.32
CA ILE A 3 -11.51 6.63 10.00
C ILE A 3 -10.05 6.18 10.04
N ILE A 4 -9.34 6.38 8.93
CA ILE A 4 -7.93 6.00 8.81
C ILE A 4 -7.06 7.16 8.34
N GLY A 5 -5.84 7.22 8.87
CA GLY A 5 -4.72 7.93 8.28
C GLY A 5 -3.85 6.94 7.51
N PHE A 6 -3.35 7.31 6.34
CA PHE A 6 -2.53 6.43 5.53
C PHE A 6 -1.31 7.16 4.97
N ASP A 7 -0.13 6.66 5.29
CA ASP A 7 1.12 7.16 4.74
C ASP A 7 1.60 6.27 3.59
N VAL A 8 1.75 6.87 2.41
CA VAL A 8 2.12 6.18 1.18
C VAL A 8 3.60 6.42 0.89
N GLY A 9 4.45 5.75 1.66
CA GLY A 9 5.90 5.91 1.52
C GLY A 9 6.54 4.96 0.50
N THR A 10 7.69 5.36 -0.07
CA THR A 10 8.47 4.51 -0.99
C THR A 10 9.04 3.27 -0.29
N GLY A 11 9.46 3.40 0.96
CA GLY A 11 10.06 2.32 1.75
C GLY A 11 9.05 1.48 2.51
N ASN A 12 8.07 2.14 3.10
CA ASN A 12 7.00 1.53 3.88
C ASN A 12 5.68 2.22 3.56
N ILE A 13 4.59 1.47 3.68
CA ILE A 13 3.24 2.01 3.77
C ILE A 13 2.77 1.83 5.21
N VAL A 14 2.12 2.85 5.75
CA VAL A 14 1.68 2.86 7.14
C VAL A 14 0.21 3.26 7.22
N SER A 15 -0.58 2.53 7.98
CA SER A 15 -1.95 2.91 8.31
C SER A 15 -2.09 3.17 9.79
N ALA A 16 -2.86 4.19 10.15
CA ALA A 16 -3.29 4.49 11.50
C ALA A 16 -4.81 4.48 11.56
N ASN A 17 -5.38 3.70 12.45
CA ASN A 17 -6.82 3.55 12.64
C ASN A 17 -7.19 3.85 14.08
N ARG A 18 -8.12 4.79 14.30
CA ARG A 18 -8.64 5.06 15.63
C ARG A 18 -9.71 4.03 15.98
N LEU A 19 -9.49 3.31 17.06
CA LEU A 19 -10.42 2.32 17.58
C LEU A 19 -11.55 3.01 18.31
N GLU A 20 -12.80 2.78 17.86
CA GLU A 20 -13.99 3.46 18.43
C GLU A 20 -14.24 3.07 19.91
N GLU A 21 -13.83 1.87 20.33
CA GLU A 21 -14.11 1.36 21.67
C GLU A 21 -13.12 1.87 22.73
N THR A 22 -11.85 2.03 22.40
CA THR A 22 -10.78 2.36 23.35
C THR A 22 -10.19 3.75 23.15
N ASP A 23 -10.55 4.43 22.07
CA ASP A 23 -9.95 5.69 21.63
C ASP A 23 -8.44 5.60 21.31
N GLU A 24 -7.91 4.39 21.27
CA GLU A 24 -6.51 4.11 20.92
C GLU A 24 -6.29 4.16 19.41
N VAL A 25 -5.06 4.41 19.01
CA VAL A 25 -4.65 4.38 17.61
C VAL A 25 -3.88 3.09 17.33
N GLU A 26 -4.49 2.22 16.51
CA GLU A 26 -3.80 1.06 15.96
C GLU A 26 -2.96 1.48 14.75
N VAL A 27 -1.66 1.18 14.78
CA VAL A 27 -0.75 1.48 13.67
C VAL A 27 -0.28 0.16 13.05
N LYS A 28 -0.42 0.05 11.72
CA LYS A 28 0.11 -1.08 10.93
C LYS A 28 1.11 -0.54 9.92
N SER A 29 2.18 -1.29 9.71
CA SER A 29 3.22 -0.94 8.72
C SER A 29 3.60 -2.17 7.90
N LEU A 30 3.72 -1.99 6.59
CA LEU A 30 4.27 -2.98 5.66
C LEU A 30 5.41 -2.37 4.87
N ARG A 31 6.44 -3.16 4.57
CA ARG A 31 7.44 -2.75 3.58
C ARG A 31 6.81 -2.68 2.20
N ASN A 32 7.03 -1.56 1.52
CA ASN A 32 6.49 -1.30 0.19
C ASN A 32 7.35 -2.00 -0.87
N MET A 33 7.27 -3.32 -0.89
CA MET A 33 7.98 -4.18 -1.84
C MET A 33 7.22 -5.48 -2.07
N PHE A 34 7.46 -6.09 -3.22
CA PHE A 34 6.87 -7.37 -3.58
C PHE A 34 7.80 -8.22 -4.46
N LEU A 35 7.58 -9.53 -4.44
CA LEU A 35 8.24 -10.51 -5.28
C LEU A 35 7.17 -11.22 -6.11
N PRO A 36 7.12 -11.02 -7.44
CA PRO A 36 6.14 -11.69 -8.29
C PRO A 36 6.57 -13.16 -8.51
N VAL A 37 5.67 -14.09 -8.20
CA VAL A 37 5.85 -15.53 -8.37
C VAL A 37 4.62 -16.09 -9.08
N SER A 38 4.80 -17.00 -10.05
CA SER A 38 3.66 -17.67 -10.66
C SER A 38 3.00 -18.64 -9.67
N LYS A 39 1.70 -18.86 -9.79
CA LYS A 39 1.00 -19.87 -8.97
C LYS A 39 1.60 -21.26 -9.17
N GLU A 40 2.12 -21.58 -10.34
CA GLU A 40 2.79 -22.85 -10.62
C GLU A 40 4.08 -23.05 -9.81
N ASP A 41 4.84 -21.98 -9.56
CA ASP A 41 6.10 -22.02 -8.81
C ASP A 41 5.87 -22.14 -7.29
N LEU A 42 4.64 -21.95 -6.82
CA LEU A 42 4.30 -21.88 -5.40
C LEU A 42 3.14 -22.84 -5.09
N SER A 43 3.46 -23.98 -4.52
CA SER A 43 2.39 -24.92 -4.15
C SER A 43 1.56 -24.41 -2.97
N ALA A 44 0.29 -24.79 -2.91
CA ALA A 44 -0.58 -24.47 -1.77
C ALA A 44 0.00 -24.94 -0.42
N SER A 45 0.78 -26.03 -0.43
CA SER A 45 1.47 -26.54 0.75
C SER A 45 2.62 -25.63 1.18
N ASP A 46 3.34 -25.00 0.24
CA ASP A 46 4.44 -24.08 0.56
C ASP A 46 3.89 -22.81 1.22
N ILE A 47 2.79 -22.30 0.68
CA ILE A 47 2.09 -21.13 1.24
C ILE A 47 1.60 -21.43 2.68
N ALA A 48 0.90 -22.55 2.86
CA ALA A 48 0.33 -22.91 4.15
C ALA A 48 1.40 -23.20 5.23
N ASN A 49 2.51 -23.86 4.84
CA ASN A 49 3.55 -24.24 5.77
C ASN A 49 4.48 -23.09 6.18
N THR A 50 4.62 -22.07 5.31
CA THR A 50 5.54 -20.96 5.56
C THR A 50 4.87 -19.71 6.12
N GLN A 51 3.54 -19.68 6.20
CA GLN A 51 2.76 -18.50 6.64
C GLN A 51 3.17 -17.23 5.88
N LEU A 52 3.36 -17.36 4.56
CA LEU A 52 3.77 -16.26 3.70
C LEU A 52 2.80 -15.08 3.75
N ASP A 53 3.37 -13.89 3.77
CA ASP A 53 2.62 -12.66 3.56
C ASP A 53 2.54 -12.35 2.06
N TYR A 54 1.38 -12.57 1.45
CA TYR A 54 1.17 -12.45 0.01
C TYR A 54 -0.18 -11.84 -0.35
N VAL A 55 -0.32 -11.45 -1.61
CA VAL A 55 -1.57 -11.08 -2.27
C VAL A 55 -1.65 -11.79 -3.63
N GLU A 56 -2.86 -12.15 -4.06
CA GLU A 56 -3.12 -12.77 -5.36
C GLU A 56 -3.57 -11.70 -6.37
N VAL A 57 -2.95 -11.71 -7.55
CA VAL A 57 -3.25 -10.78 -8.64
C VAL A 57 -3.94 -11.56 -9.75
N GLY A 58 -5.12 -11.13 -10.16
CA GLY A 58 -5.95 -11.81 -11.15
C GLY A 58 -7.21 -12.40 -10.55
N ASP A 59 -7.97 -13.15 -11.36
CA ASP A 59 -9.18 -13.82 -10.93
C ASP A 59 -8.84 -15.12 -10.17
N GLU A 60 -9.69 -15.49 -9.21
CA GLU A 60 -9.50 -16.71 -8.37
C GLU A 60 -9.41 -18.00 -9.20
N ASP A 61 -10.07 -18.02 -10.37
CA ASP A 61 -10.12 -19.18 -11.26
C ASP A 61 -8.98 -19.20 -12.31
N ASP A 62 -8.03 -18.24 -12.25
CA ASP A 62 -6.92 -18.17 -13.19
C ASP A 62 -5.74 -18.99 -12.69
N ASP A 63 -5.54 -20.18 -13.27
CA ASP A 63 -4.42 -21.06 -12.95
C ASP A 63 -3.06 -20.46 -13.35
N GLU A 64 -3.03 -19.50 -14.30
CA GLU A 64 -1.84 -18.74 -14.69
C GLU A 64 -1.63 -17.48 -13.85
N GLY A 65 -2.44 -17.26 -12.81
CA GLY A 65 -2.41 -16.08 -11.95
C GLY A 65 -1.07 -15.82 -11.27
N LEU A 66 -0.85 -14.56 -10.91
CA LEU A 66 0.34 -14.09 -10.23
C LEU A 66 0.11 -14.02 -8.73
N ILE A 67 1.05 -14.55 -7.94
CA ILE A 67 1.15 -14.31 -6.50
C ILE A 67 2.24 -13.27 -6.27
N ALA A 68 1.91 -12.22 -5.56
CA ALA A 68 2.90 -11.26 -5.08
C ALA A 68 3.19 -11.54 -3.60
N ILE A 69 4.36 -12.11 -3.30
CA ILE A 69 4.87 -12.18 -1.93
C ILE A 69 5.25 -10.77 -1.54
N ILE A 70 4.75 -10.27 -0.41
CA ILE A 70 4.87 -8.87 -0.02
C ILE A 70 5.74 -8.65 1.22
N SER A 71 6.12 -7.41 1.44
CA SER A 71 6.82 -6.96 2.64
C SER A 71 8.16 -7.69 2.87
N GLU A 72 8.49 -8.04 4.11
CA GLU A 72 9.75 -8.71 4.48
C GLU A 72 9.92 -10.08 3.83
N ASP A 73 8.81 -10.77 3.58
CA ASP A 73 8.86 -12.09 2.96
C ASP A 73 9.29 -12.02 1.50
N ALA A 74 8.95 -10.95 0.78
CA ALA A 74 9.47 -10.70 -0.56
C ALA A 74 11.00 -10.74 -0.60
N PHE A 75 11.66 -10.13 0.38
CA PHE A 75 13.11 -10.11 0.47
C PHE A 75 13.70 -11.48 0.85
N LYS A 76 13.08 -12.17 1.84
CA LYS A 76 13.55 -13.49 2.28
C LYS A 76 13.49 -14.52 1.16
N PHE A 77 12.42 -14.49 0.36
CA PHE A 77 12.16 -15.48 -0.68
C PHE A 77 12.80 -15.15 -2.04
N SER A 78 13.29 -13.92 -2.26
CA SER A 78 13.91 -13.50 -3.52
C SER A 78 15.05 -14.41 -3.95
N ASN A 79 15.91 -14.82 -3.04
CA ASN A 79 17.02 -15.73 -3.31
C ASN A 79 16.55 -17.16 -3.63
N ILE A 80 15.46 -17.61 -3.01
CA ILE A 80 14.92 -18.97 -3.21
C ILE A 80 14.37 -19.10 -4.62
N PHE A 81 13.63 -18.08 -5.09
CA PHE A 81 13.05 -18.05 -6.43
C PHE A 81 13.98 -17.51 -7.51
N GLY A 82 15.18 -17.02 -7.15
CA GLY A 82 16.10 -16.39 -8.09
C GLY A 82 15.52 -15.18 -8.83
N LYS A 83 14.56 -14.48 -8.19
CA LYS A 83 13.83 -13.33 -8.74
C LYS A 83 14.17 -12.06 -7.96
N GLU A 84 14.13 -10.91 -8.64
CA GLU A 84 14.39 -9.62 -8.01
C GLU A 84 13.13 -9.08 -7.32
N VAL A 85 13.33 -8.52 -6.13
CA VAL A 85 12.29 -7.78 -5.42
C VAL A 85 11.98 -6.48 -6.16
N ARG A 86 10.69 -6.23 -6.40
CA ARG A 86 10.19 -5.01 -7.05
C ARG A 86 9.59 -4.05 -6.02
N ARG A 87 9.60 -2.78 -6.36
CA ARG A 87 8.96 -1.71 -5.55
C ARG A 87 7.92 -1.00 -6.40
N PRO A 88 6.65 -0.96 -5.96
CA PRO A 88 5.61 -0.27 -6.71
C PRO A 88 5.82 1.24 -6.73
N MET A 89 6.62 1.78 -5.82
CA MET A 89 6.92 3.20 -5.75
C MET A 89 8.40 3.51 -5.96
N GLN A 90 8.67 4.62 -6.64
CA GLN A 90 10.01 5.17 -6.86
C GLN A 90 10.01 6.67 -6.62
N LYS A 91 11.00 7.17 -5.88
CA LYS A 91 11.17 8.62 -5.59
C LYS A 91 9.89 9.29 -5.03
N GLY A 92 9.19 8.62 -4.15
CA GLY A 92 8.00 9.14 -3.50
C GLY A 92 6.69 9.00 -4.30
N VAL A 93 6.73 8.49 -5.54
CA VAL A 93 5.53 8.37 -6.38
C VAL A 93 5.36 6.97 -6.93
N LEU A 94 4.11 6.61 -7.28
CA LEU A 94 3.81 5.33 -7.91
C LEU A 94 4.54 5.19 -9.25
N SER A 95 5.16 4.04 -9.49
CA SER A 95 5.88 3.75 -10.73
C SER A 95 4.89 3.64 -11.90
N THR A 96 5.11 4.43 -12.94
CA THR A 96 4.33 4.33 -14.18
C THR A 96 4.87 3.26 -15.14
N LYS A 97 6.02 2.68 -14.83
CA LYS A 97 6.70 1.68 -15.66
C LYS A 97 6.34 0.24 -15.29
N ASP A 98 5.78 0.06 -14.11
CA ASP A 98 5.44 -1.24 -13.57
C ASP A 98 3.92 -1.45 -13.71
N ILE A 99 3.52 -2.30 -14.65
CA ILE A 99 2.10 -2.51 -15.00
C ILE A 99 1.33 -3.08 -13.80
N ASP A 100 1.94 -4.00 -13.06
CA ASP A 100 1.29 -4.67 -11.93
C ASP A 100 1.33 -3.83 -10.63
N ALA A 101 2.10 -2.74 -10.61
CA ALA A 101 2.33 -1.96 -9.39
C ALA A 101 1.04 -1.41 -8.77
N MET A 102 0.08 -1.00 -9.61
CA MET A 102 -1.19 -0.44 -9.13
C MET A 102 -2.07 -1.52 -8.49
N ASP A 103 -2.18 -2.68 -9.13
CA ASP A 103 -3.03 -3.76 -8.64
C ASP A 103 -2.45 -4.36 -7.36
N ILE A 104 -1.14 -4.61 -7.32
CA ILE A 104 -0.45 -5.08 -6.13
C ILE A 104 -0.57 -4.07 -4.99
N MET A 105 -0.39 -2.78 -5.25
CA MET A 105 -0.56 -1.73 -4.25
C MET A 105 -1.99 -1.69 -3.71
N THR A 106 -2.99 -1.84 -4.59
CA THR A 106 -4.40 -1.91 -4.19
C THR A 106 -4.65 -3.07 -3.22
N LEU A 107 -4.14 -4.25 -3.56
CA LEU A 107 -4.28 -5.45 -2.73
C LEU A 107 -3.51 -5.34 -1.40
N MET A 108 -2.31 -4.77 -1.41
CA MET A 108 -1.55 -4.49 -0.18
C MET A 108 -2.32 -3.54 0.76
N ILE A 109 -2.89 -2.46 0.20
CA ILE A 109 -3.70 -1.51 0.97
C ILE A 109 -4.96 -2.19 1.48
N GLU A 110 -5.66 -2.96 0.64
CA GLU A 110 -6.83 -3.73 1.05
C GLU A 110 -6.52 -4.67 2.22
N LYS A 111 -5.40 -5.39 2.16
CA LYS A 111 -4.94 -6.27 3.23
C LYS A 111 -4.69 -5.53 4.54
N MET A 112 -4.19 -4.29 4.48
CA MET A 112 -3.93 -3.48 5.67
C MET A 112 -5.20 -2.89 6.29
N VAL A 113 -6.08 -2.33 5.46
CA VAL A 113 -7.20 -1.52 5.94
C VAL A 113 -8.58 -2.16 5.71
N GLY A 114 -8.67 -3.14 4.81
CA GLY A 114 -9.91 -3.81 4.44
C GLY A 114 -10.88 -2.92 3.65
N LYS A 115 -11.96 -3.54 3.15
CA LYS A 115 -13.07 -2.82 2.52
C LYS A 115 -14.07 -2.31 3.55
N THR A 116 -14.76 -1.24 3.23
CA THR A 116 -15.82 -0.65 4.07
C THR A 116 -16.95 -0.09 3.20
N LYS A 117 -18.12 0.15 3.79
CA LYS A 117 -19.23 0.82 3.09
C LYS A 117 -19.28 2.32 3.39
N ASP A 118 -18.71 2.73 4.50
CA ASP A 118 -18.70 4.13 4.96
C ASP A 118 -17.41 4.38 5.75
N GLY A 119 -16.33 4.63 5.02
CA GLY A 119 -15.03 4.95 5.57
C GLY A 119 -14.59 6.36 5.18
N TYR A 120 -13.64 6.89 5.94
CA TYR A 120 -12.93 8.12 5.62
C TYR A 120 -11.42 7.89 5.71
N CYS A 121 -10.68 8.31 4.70
CA CYS A 121 -9.23 8.16 4.64
C CYS A 121 -8.57 9.50 4.36
N VAL A 122 -7.60 9.88 5.19
CA VAL A 122 -6.64 10.93 4.86
C VAL A 122 -5.33 10.25 4.51
N TYR A 123 -4.82 10.47 3.30
CA TYR A 123 -3.57 9.85 2.86
C TYR A 123 -2.50 10.88 2.50
N SER A 124 -1.23 10.54 2.77
CA SER A 124 -0.11 11.41 2.49
C SER A 124 0.18 11.51 0.99
N VAL A 125 0.57 12.71 0.56
CA VAL A 125 1.11 12.97 -0.77
C VAL A 125 2.41 13.75 -0.64
N PRO A 126 3.44 13.44 -1.45
CA PRO A 126 4.70 14.16 -1.40
C PRO A 126 4.53 15.63 -1.84
N ALA A 127 5.46 16.47 -1.44
CA ALA A 127 5.51 17.83 -1.94
C ALA A 127 5.81 17.83 -3.44
N GLN A 128 5.15 18.74 -4.18
CA GLN A 128 5.41 18.90 -5.60
C GLN A 128 6.82 19.45 -5.83
N ALA A 129 7.60 18.75 -6.68
CA ALA A 129 8.89 19.26 -7.10
C ALA A 129 8.70 20.50 -8.00
N VAL A 130 9.47 21.55 -7.72
CA VAL A 130 9.32 22.87 -8.39
C VAL A 130 9.78 22.83 -9.85
N ASP A 131 10.64 21.87 -10.22
CA ASP A 131 11.35 21.84 -11.50
C ASP A 131 10.86 20.73 -12.47
N VAL A 132 9.65 20.23 -12.33
CA VAL A 132 9.13 19.14 -13.18
C VAL A 132 7.85 19.58 -13.89
N ASP A 133 7.89 19.60 -15.23
CA ASP A 133 6.78 20.05 -16.10
C ASP A 133 5.50 19.21 -16.00
N ILE A 134 5.59 17.94 -15.60
CA ILE A 134 4.42 17.09 -15.36
C ILE A 134 4.56 16.53 -13.93
N PRO A 135 3.68 16.93 -13.02
CA PRO A 135 3.80 16.48 -11.65
C PRO A 135 3.48 14.97 -11.53
N PRO A 136 4.45 14.09 -11.29
CA PRO A 136 4.18 12.71 -10.91
C PRO A 136 3.27 12.62 -9.67
N VAL A 137 3.28 13.67 -8.86
CA VAL A 137 2.44 13.84 -7.67
C VAL A 137 0.95 13.85 -7.99
N LEU A 138 0.52 14.52 -9.06
CA LEU A 138 -0.90 14.53 -9.46
C LEU A 138 -1.39 13.14 -9.89
N TYR A 139 -0.55 12.39 -10.60
CA TYR A 139 -0.84 11.00 -10.95
C TYR A 139 -0.97 10.13 -9.70
N HIS A 140 0.01 10.22 -8.80
CA HIS A 140 0.03 9.52 -7.52
C HIS A 140 -1.23 9.84 -6.70
N GLU A 141 -1.57 11.12 -6.52
CA GLU A 141 -2.77 11.56 -5.79
C GLU A 141 -4.04 10.94 -6.38
N LYS A 142 -4.22 11.01 -7.71
CA LYS A 142 -5.42 10.47 -8.35
C LYS A 142 -5.54 8.96 -8.22
N ILE A 143 -4.44 8.23 -8.36
CA ILE A 143 -4.44 6.76 -8.24
C ILE A 143 -4.79 6.34 -6.81
N PHE A 144 -4.14 6.92 -5.80
CA PHE A 144 -4.45 6.55 -4.41
C PHE A 144 -5.85 6.98 -4.00
N GLY A 145 -6.32 8.15 -4.46
CA GLY A 145 -7.72 8.53 -4.30
C GLY A 145 -8.66 7.48 -4.85
N LYS A 146 -8.39 6.97 -6.05
CA LYS A 146 -9.19 5.92 -6.68
C LYS A 146 -9.13 4.58 -5.95
N ILE A 147 -7.94 4.18 -5.47
CA ILE A 147 -7.78 2.95 -4.67
C ILE A 147 -8.66 3.03 -3.42
N PHE A 148 -8.57 4.11 -2.64
CA PHE A 148 -9.38 4.26 -1.43
C PHE A 148 -10.88 4.33 -1.72
N GLU A 149 -11.30 4.99 -2.80
CA GLU A 149 -12.70 4.98 -3.24
C GLU A 149 -13.20 3.58 -3.58
N THR A 150 -12.39 2.77 -4.28
CA THR A 150 -12.72 1.37 -4.61
C THR A 150 -12.87 0.51 -3.36
N LEU A 151 -12.11 0.80 -2.32
CA LEU A 151 -12.21 0.13 -1.01
C LEU A 151 -13.36 0.69 -0.13
N GLY A 152 -14.11 1.68 -0.61
CA GLY A 152 -15.29 2.25 0.06
C GLY A 152 -14.99 3.40 1.01
N TYR A 153 -13.82 4.02 0.90
CA TYR A 153 -13.44 5.20 1.69
C TYR A 153 -13.68 6.49 0.89
N LYS A 154 -14.27 7.49 1.52
CA LYS A 154 -14.15 8.88 1.07
C LYS A 154 -12.74 9.34 1.40
N SER A 155 -11.95 9.68 0.39
CA SER A 155 -10.53 9.96 0.57
C SER A 155 -10.18 11.43 0.39
N LYS A 156 -9.15 11.88 1.13
CA LYS A 156 -8.61 13.23 1.02
C LYS A 156 -7.08 13.20 1.05
N PRO A 157 -6.39 13.76 0.05
CA PRO A 157 -4.93 13.91 0.08
C PRO A 157 -4.51 14.96 1.10
N MET A 158 -3.38 14.74 1.75
CA MET A 158 -2.72 15.67 2.66
C MET A 158 -1.22 15.70 2.36
N ASN A 159 -0.64 16.87 2.26
CA ASN A 159 0.81 16.99 2.09
C ASN A 159 1.55 16.47 3.32
N GLU A 160 2.63 15.70 3.10
CA GLU A 160 3.44 15.10 4.17
C GLU A 160 3.92 16.12 5.21
N ALA A 161 4.40 17.28 4.77
CA ALA A 161 4.86 18.33 5.66
C ALA A 161 3.72 18.88 6.54
N MET A 162 2.50 19.01 5.98
CA MET A 162 1.33 19.43 6.74
C MET A 162 0.92 18.39 7.78
N SER A 163 1.06 17.10 7.47
CA SER A 163 0.78 16.02 8.43
C SER A 163 1.68 16.11 9.66
N ILE A 164 2.97 16.41 9.46
CA ILE A 164 3.93 16.62 10.56
C ILE A 164 3.53 17.84 11.40
N ILE A 165 3.19 18.97 10.75
CA ILE A 165 2.79 20.18 11.45
C ILE A 165 1.57 19.92 12.33
N PHE A 166 0.55 19.25 11.80
CA PHE A 166 -0.65 18.93 12.58
C PHE A 166 -0.36 18.01 13.76
N SER A 167 0.52 17.01 13.60
CA SER A 167 0.85 16.09 14.69
C SER A 167 1.60 16.76 15.85
N GLU A 168 2.39 17.80 15.54
CA GLU A 168 3.19 18.51 16.56
C GLU A 168 2.46 19.71 17.18
N CYS A 169 1.65 20.44 16.38
CA CYS A 169 0.95 21.63 16.87
C CYS A 169 -0.29 21.36 17.73
N GLU A 170 -0.91 20.18 17.64
CA GLU A 170 -2.04 19.82 18.52
C GLU A 170 -1.66 19.67 20.00
N LYS A 171 -0.37 19.63 20.32
CA LYS A 171 0.13 19.50 21.71
C LYS A 171 0.17 20.81 22.48
N GLU A 172 -0.10 21.94 21.86
CA GLU A 172 0.02 23.28 22.48
C GLU A 172 -1.33 24.00 22.72
N SER A 173 -2.48 23.31 22.61
CA SER A 173 -3.81 23.92 22.82
C SER A 173 -4.50 23.42 24.08
#